data_a5bc5c2c574f9870a375cb74441121a9
#
_entry.id   a5bc5c2c574f9870a375cb74441121a9
#
_cell.length_a   1.000
_cell.length_b   1.000
_cell.length_c   1.000
_cell.angle_alpha   90.00
_cell.angle_beta   90.00
_cell.angle_gamma   90.00
#
_symmetry.space_group_name_H-M   'P 1'
#
loop_
_entity.id
_entity.type
_entity.pdbx_description
1 polymer ?
#
loop_
_entity_poly.entity_id
_entity_poly.type
_entity_poly.pdbx_seq_one_letter_code
_entity_poly.pdbx_strand_id
1 'polypeptide(L)'
;MACAHIAHDCIIGDNTIMANLATLGGHVELGDWVNLGGGVMVHQFTKVGSQSFIGGGFRVVQDVPPFIITAGEPLRFTGINKIGLQRRGFSDETRMLIKKSLQDVFYVKNESY
;
A
#
# COMPACT_ATOMS: atom_id res chain seq x y z
N MET A 1 -0.65 2.19 -15.80
CA MET A 1 -0.39 1.25 -16.91
C MET A 1 -1.69 0.96 -17.66
N ALA A 2 -1.72 0.00 -18.54
CA ALA A 2 -2.88 -0.22 -19.43
C ALA A 2 -4.17 -0.48 -18.64
N CYS A 3 -5.25 0.20 -19.05
CA CYS A 3 -6.58 0.09 -18.46
C CYS A 3 -6.65 0.38 -16.96
N ALA A 4 -5.65 1.04 -16.37
CA ALA A 4 -5.76 1.54 -15.01
C ALA A 4 -6.81 2.66 -14.97
N HIS A 5 -7.62 2.69 -13.91
CA HIS A 5 -8.69 3.68 -13.77
C HIS A 5 -8.57 4.43 -12.46
N ILE A 6 -8.67 5.75 -12.55
CA ILE A 6 -8.69 6.64 -11.40
C ILE A 6 -10.02 7.38 -11.40
N ALA A 7 -10.86 7.11 -10.41
CA ALA A 7 -12.14 7.78 -10.28
C ALA A 7 -11.98 9.23 -9.82
N HIS A 8 -13.10 9.94 -9.64
CA HIS A 8 -13.14 11.36 -9.33
C HIS A 8 -12.51 11.67 -7.95
N ASP A 9 -11.92 12.85 -7.86
CA ASP A 9 -11.41 13.42 -6.60
C ASP A 9 -10.34 12.60 -5.89
N CYS A 10 -9.58 11.79 -6.63
CA CYS A 10 -8.43 11.06 -6.07
C CYS A 10 -7.22 11.99 -5.93
N ILE A 11 -6.41 11.76 -4.91
CA ILE A 11 -5.11 12.40 -4.70
C ILE A 11 -4.04 11.34 -4.88
N ILE A 12 -3.17 11.55 -5.86
CA ILE A 12 -2.10 10.60 -6.21
C ILE A 12 -0.77 11.25 -5.90
N GLY A 13 0.03 10.61 -5.04
CA GLY A 13 1.38 11.07 -4.75
C GLY A 13 2.34 10.88 -5.92
N ASP A 14 3.60 11.28 -5.72
CA ASP A 14 4.64 11.19 -6.73
C ASP A 14 5.18 9.77 -6.87
N ASN A 15 5.58 9.43 -8.10
CA ASN A 15 6.25 8.16 -8.40
C ASN A 15 5.42 6.92 -8.03
N THR A 16 4.11 7.01 -8.11
CA THR A 16 3.22 5.86 -7.89
C THR A 16 3.18 4.98 -9.13
N ILE A 17 3.01 3.68 -8.92
CA ILE A 17 2.87 2.72 -10.01
C ILE A 17 1.53 2.01 -9.84
N MET A 18 0.70 2.10 -10.87
CA MET A 18 -0.56 1.35 -10.95
C MET A 18 -0.42 0.36 -12.10
N ALA A 19 -0.31 -0.91 -11.78
CA ALA A 19 -0.19 -1.95 -12.80
C ALA A 19 -1.50 -2.09 -13.60
N ASN A 20 -1.51 -2.96 -14.59
CA ASN A 20 -2.65 -3.11 -15.50
C ASN A 20 -3.93 -3.39 -14.72
N LEU A 21 -5.01 -2.72 -15.11
CA LEU A 21 -6.35 -2.88 -14.53
C LEU A 21 -6.47 -2.46 -13.06
N ALA A 22 -5.45 -1.84 -12.46
CA ALA A 22 -5.58 -1.28 -11.12
C ALA A 22 -6.64 -0.17 -11.14
N THR A 23 -7.52 -0.16 -10.16
CA THR A 23 -8.69 0.73 -10.14
C THR A 23 -8.81 1.42 -8.78
N LEU A 24 -9.01 2.74 -8.80
CA LEU A 24 -9.29 3.53 -7.61
C LEU A 24 -10.74 3.97 -7.60
N GLY A 25 -11.45 3.75 -6.50
CA GLY A 25 -12.75 4.38 -6.26
C GLY A 25 -12.60 5.87 -6.00
N GLY A 26 -13.72 6.58 -5.86
CA GLY A 26 -13.70 8.03 -5.63
C GLY A 26 -13.02 8.41 -4.32
N HIS A 27 -12.37 9.58 -4.29
CA HIS A 27 -11.74 10.15 -3.10
C HIS A 27 -10.65 9.27 -2.47
N VAL A 28 -10.01 8.39 -3.24
CA VAL A 28 -8.87 7.60 -2.77
C VAL A 28 -7.63 8.49 -2.72
N GLU A 29 -6.81 8.32 -1.68
CA GLU A 29 -5.52 9.00 -1.55
C GLU A 29 -4.39 7.98 -1.56
N LEU A 30 -3.48 8.11 -2.52
CA LEU A 30 -2.24 7.33 -2.56
C LEU A 30 -1.08 8.22 -2.15
N GLY A 31 -0.25 7.75 -1.23
CA GLY A 31 0.99 8.42 -0.88
C GLY A 31 2.04 8.27 -1.98
N ASP A 32 3.25 8.78 -1.72
CA ASP A 32 4.35 8.70 -2.68
C ASP A 32 4.91 7.28 -2.76
N TRP A 33 5.35 6.89 -3.94
CA TRP A 33 6.00 5.59 -4.17
C TRP A 33 5.11 4.39 -3.84
N VAL A 34 3.79 4.55 -3.89
CA VAL A 34 2.85 3.43 -3.75
C VAL A 34 2.89 2.59 -5.02
N ASN A 35 2.87 1.28 -4.85
CA ASN A 35 2.86 0.32 -5.95
C ASN A 35 1.63 -0.57 -5.81
N LEU A 36 0.71 -0.47 -6.76
CA LEU A 36 -0.49 -1.32 -6.82
C LEU A 36 -0.29 -2.40 -7.87
N GLY A 37 -0.39 -3.66 -7.46
CA GLY A 37 -0.31 -4.79 -8.38
C GLY A 37 -1.48 -4.83 -9.37
N GLY A 38 -1.35 -5.65 -10.40
CA GLY A 38 -2.37 -5.78 -11.43
C GLY A 38 -3.73 -6.18 -10.88
N GLY A 39 -4.78 -5.50 -11.33
CA GLY A 39 -6.14 -5.83 -10.93
C GLY A 39 -6.51 -5.44 -9.50
N VAL A 40 -5.67 -4.70 -8.78
CA VAL A 40 -6.00 -4.21 -7.43
C VAL A 40 -7.17 -3.22 -7.52
N MET A 41 -8.14 -3.38 -6.64
CA MET A 41 -9.27 -2.46 -6.53
C MET A 41 -9.23 -1.77 -5.17
N VAL A 42 -9.07 -0.45 -5.16
CA VAL A 42 -9.06 0.35 -3.94
C VAL A 42 -10.43 0.97 -3.72
N HIS A 43 -11.06 0.65 -2.60
CA HIS A 43 -12.39 1.13 -2.27
C HIS A 43 -12.39 2.65 -2.05
N GLN A 44 -13.54 3.29 -2.32
CA GLN A 44 -13.68 4.74 -2.17
C GLN A 44 -13.30 5.19 -0.75
N PHE A 45 -12.77 6.41 -0.65
CA PHE A 45 -12.34 7.06 0.60
C PHE A 45 -11.18 6.36 1.34
N THR A 46 -10.55 5.37 0.74
CA THR A 46 -9.43 4.65 1.35
C THR A 46 -8.13 5.42 1.14
N LYS A 47 -7.24 5.37 2.13
CA LYS A 47 -5.90 5.97 2.08
C LYS A 47 -4.85 4.87 2.08
N VAL A 48 -3.91 4.95 1.13
CA VAL A 48 -2.77 4.03 1.05
C VAL A 48 -1.51 4.81 1.34
N GLY A 49 -0.81 4.43 2.39
CA GLY A 49 0.39 5.14 2.84
C GLY A 49 1.57 5.00 1.88
N SER A 50 2.49 5.96 1.93
CA SER A 50 3.67 6.01 1.06
C SER A 50 4.53 4.76 1.19
N GLN A 51 5.23 4.40 0.11
CA GLN A 51 6.16 3.26 0.06
C GLN A 51 5.48 1.90 0.28
N SER A 52 4.17 1.81 0.18
CA SER A 52 3.43 0.55 0.32
C SER A 52 3.35 -0.21 -1.00
N PHE A 53 3.26 -1.51 -0.91
CA PHE A 53 3.04 -2.41 -2.05
C PHE A 53 1.80 -3.25 -1.79
N ILE A 54 0.84 -3.22 -2.71
CA ILE A 54 -0.38 -4.04 -2.64
C ILE A 54 -0.26 -5.15 -3.66
N GLY A 55 -0.35 -6.40 -3.21
CA GLY A 55 -0.32 -7.57 -4.10
C GLY A 55 -1.42 -7.57 -5.14
N GLY A 56 -1.14 -8.12 -6.32
CA GLY A 56 -2.08 -8.12 -7.44
C GLY A 56 -3.39 -8.85 -7.15
N GLY A 57 -4.47 -8.35 -7.72
CA GLY A 57 -5.78 -9.00 -7.68
C GLY A 57 -6.57 -8.84 -6.38
N PHE A 58 -6.03 -8.19 -5.36
CA PHE A 58 -6.70 -8.05 -4.08
C PHE A 58 -7.46 -6.74 -3.96
N ARG A 59 -8.52 -6.72 -3.14
CA ARG A 59 -9.29 -5.53 -2.86
C ARG A 59 -8.78 -4.84 -1.61
N VAL A 60 -8.68 -3.53 -1.67
CA VAL A 60 -8.28 -2.70 -0.53
C VAL A 60 -9.54 -2.00 -0.02
N VAL A 61 -10.04 -2.44 1.13
CA VAL A 61 -11.28 -1.91 1.71
C VAL A 61 -11.05 -1.14 3.00
N GLN A 62 -9.81 -1.01 3.43
CA GLN A 62 -9.43 -0.24 4.62
C GLN A 62 -8.10 0.45 4.37
N ASP A 63 -7.80 1.46 5.17
CA ASP A 63 -6.57 2.22 5.03
C ASP A 63 -5.35 1.32 5.21
N VAL A 64 -4.32 1.58 4.41
CA VAL A 64 -3.06 0.83 4.43
C VAL A 64 -1.97 1.73 4.99
N PRO A 65 -1.30 1.34 6.09
CA PRO A 65 -0.18 2.10 6.62
C PRO A 65 0.99 2.17 5.63
N PRO A 66 1.89 3.15 5.77
CA PRO A 66 3.06 3.26 4.89
C PRO A 66 4.06 2.14 5.14
N PHE A 67 4.93 1.92 4.15
CA PHE A 67 6.11 1.04 4.19
C PHE A 67 5.83 -0.45 4.26
N ILE A 68 4.62 -0.91 3.97
CA ILE A 68 4.29 -2.33 4.12
C ILE A 68 3.94 -2.99 2.80
N ILE A 69 4.04 -4.30 2.79
CA ILE A 69 3.50 -5.17 1.75
C ILE A 69 2.24 -5.82 2.31
N THR A 70 1.15 -5.73 1.56
CA THR A 70 -0.10 -6.38 1.93
C THR A 70 -0.60 -7.27 0.80
N ALA A 71 -1.28 -8.33 1.15
CA ALA A 71 -1.89 -9.25 0.19
C ALA A 71 -2.98 -10.04 0.90
N GLY A 72 -3.78 -10.74 0.12
CA GLY A 72 -4.80 -11.64 0.68
C GLY A 72 -6.21 -11.07 0.64
N GLU A 73 -7.17 -11.93 0.90
CA GLU A 73 -8.59 -11.62 0.95
C GLU A 73 -9.15 -12.21 2.25
N PRO A 74 -9.39 -11.41 3.30
CA PRO A 74 -9.17 -9.96 3.37
C PRO A 74 -7.68 -9.59 3.37
N LEU A 75 -7.41 -8.33 3.03
CA LEU A 75 -6.04 -7.83 2.92
C LEU A 75 -5.29 -7.94 4.25
N ARG A 76 -4.08 -8.48 4.21
CA ARG A 76 -3.27 -8.73 5.40
C ARG A 76 -1.88 -8.14 5.25
N PHE A 77 -1.31 -7.70 6.36
CA PHE A 77 0.08 -7.33 6.45
C PHE A 77 0.97 -8.57 6.26
N THR A 78 1.85 -8.55 5.27
CA THR A 78 2.77 -9.64 5.00
C THR A 78 4.22 -9.30 5.34
N GLY A 79 4.55 -8.03 5.49
CA GLY A 79 5.89 -7.56 5.82
C GLY A 79 6.08 -6.11 5.43
N ILE A 80 7.28 -5.57 5.69
CA ILE A 80 7.64 -4.25 5.19
C ILE A 80 8.06 -4.36 3.73
N ASN A 81 7.91 -3.27 2.99
CA ASN A 81 8.33 -3.19 1.60
C ASN A 81 9.85 -3.04 1.51
N LYS A 82 10.58 -4.09 1.89
CA LYS A 82 12.04 -4.08 2.00
C LYS A 82 12.72 -3.71 0.68
N ILE A 83 12.29 -4.33 -0.41
CA ILE A 83 12.88 -4.08 -1.73
C ILE A 83 12.66 -2.65 -2.16
N GLY A 84 11.45 -2.14 -2.00
CA GLY A 84 11.13 -0.76 -2.35
C GLY A 84 11.94 0.25 -1.52
N LEU A 85 12.02 0.04 -0.21
CA LEU A 85 12.79 0.90 0.67
C LEU A 85 14.28 0.88 0.33
N GLN A 86 14.82 -0.30 0.04
CA GLN A 86 16.21 -0.45 -0.37
C GLN A 86 16.51 0.29 -1.68
N ARG A 87 15.63 0.17 -2.66
CA ARG A 87 15.76 0.86 -3.96
C ARG A 87 15.74 2.37 -3.81
N ARG A 88 15.09 2.91 -2.79
CA ARG A 88 14.99 4.35 -2.54
C ARG A 88 16.03 4.86 -1.56
N GLY A 89 17.02 4.03 -1.23
CA GLY A 89 18.18 4.44 -0.44
C GLY A 89 17.98 4.46 1.06
N PHE A 90 16.92 3.85 1.57
CA PHE A 90 16.73 3.73 3.02
C PHE A 90 17.80 2.80 3.60
N SER A 91 18.47 3.22 4.66
CA SER A 91 19.50 2.42 5.31
C SER A 91 18.92 1.19 5.99
N ASP A 92 19.75 0.16 6.23
CA ASP A 92 19.32 -1.03 6.95
C ASP A 92 18.79 -0.68 8.33
N GLU A 93 19.46 0.24 9.02
CA GLU A 93 19.05 0.69 10.35
C GLU A 93 17.66 1.34 10.32
N THR A 94 17.42 2.23 9.37
CA THR A 94 16.13 2.87 9.20
C THR A 94 15.04 1.86 8.86
N ARG A 95 15.33 0.88 8.00
CA ARG A 95 14.38 -0.18 7.65
C ARG A 95 14.02 -1.03 8.87
N MET A 96 14.98 -1.33 9.72
CA MET A 96 14.73 -2.07 10.96
C MET A 96 13.83 -1.29 11.93
N LEU A 97 14.04 0.02 12.05
CA LEU A 97 13.20 0.87 12.88
C LEU A 97 11.76 0.92 12.37
N ILE A 98 11.58 1.03 11.05
CA ILE A 98 10.25 1.01 10.43
C ILE A 98 9.57 -0.33 10.70
N LYS A 99 10.28 -1.42 10.51
CA LYS A 99 9.75 -2.76 10.74
C LYS A 99 9.27 -2.94 12.18
N LYS A 100 10.09 -2.52 13.13
CA LYS A 100 9.75 -2.62 14.55
C LYS A 100 8.51 -1.80 14.90
N SER A 101 8.45 -0.56 14.43
CA SER A 101 7.31 0.33 14.67
C SER A 101 6.02 -0.24 14.12
N LEU A 102 6.07 -0.80 12.91
CA LEU A 102 4.89 -1.38 12.28
C LEU A 102 4.48 -2.69 12.95
N GLN A 103 5.42 -3.51 13.35
CA GLN A 103 5.12 -4.74 14.08
C GLN A 103 4.40 -4.46 15.39
N ASP A 104 4.83 -3.46 16.13
CA ASP A 104 4.17 -3.06 17.38
C ASP A 104 2.73 -2.66 17.14
N VAL A 105 2.47 -1.85 16.12
CA VAL A 105 1.11 -1.40 15.76
C VAL A 105 0.24 -2.57 15.30
N PHE A 106 0.75 -3.40 14.39
CA PHE A 106 -0.03 -4.51 13.83
C PHE A 106 -0.25 -5.63 14.84
N TYR A 107 0.71 -5.88 15.70
CA TYR A 107 0.56 -6.88 16.75
C TYR A 107 -0.62 -6.55 17.67
N VAL A 108 -0.71 -5.29 18.10
CA VAL A 108 -1.83 -4.82 18.93
C VAL A 108 -3.15 -4.94 18.18
N LYS A 109 -3.20 -4.57 16.91
CA LYS A 109 -4.40 -4.69 16.09
C LYS A 109 -4.83 -6.14 15.90
N ASN A 110 -3.89 -7.03 15.68
CA ASN A 110 -4.19 -8.44 15.46
C ASN A 110 -4.71 -9.12 16.73
N GLU A 111 -4.30 -8.68 17.90
CA GLU A 111 -4.82 -9.17 19.16
C GLU A 111 -6.28 -8.77 19.40
N SER A 112 -6.75 -7.70 18.77
CA SER A 112 -8.12 -7.21 18.92
C SER A 112 -9.11 -7.89 17.97
N TYR A 113 -8.64 -8.77 17.16
CA TYR A 113 -9.48 -9.60 16.29
C TYR A 113 -9.75 -10.95 16.98
#